data_ebb7e939c6b4080dc9dc84aa36dd2850
#
_entry.id   ebb7e939c6b4080dc9dc84aa36dd2850
#
_cell.length_a   1.000
_cell.length_b   1.000
_cell.length_c   1.000
_cell.angle_alpha   90.00
_cell.angle_beta   90.00
_cell.angle_gamma   90.00
#
_symmetry.space_group_name_H-M   'P 1'
#
loop_
_entity.id
_entity.type
_entity.pdbx_description
1 polymer ?
#
loop_
_entity_poly.entity_id
_entity_poly.type
_entity_poly.pdbx_seq_one_letter_code
_entity_poly.pdbx_strand_id
1 'polypeptide(L)'
;MAEKKKTIEKFVKEQIKKWEGMYLKKPEKAQTRLPVVTVSSEPGSGGTAVAQEIAKRLDFDYFHRGIVEGIATSAEIRSTVIDSIEKERLSGIEDFIASLVRDNYIYPGIYLEHLLLVVGTIGKHGNAVIVGRGANFILPPDERFSIRVIAPLELRVQNVAKWHKVPEEKARQRVIQRESKRRAFVRQSFNASITDPHNYDLVINTGRMKIESSAESVIGALMAGLGKDT
;
A
#
# COMPACT_ATOMS: atom_id res chain seq x y z
N MET A 1 7.17 -10.54 -20.08
CA MET A 1 7.92 -10.17 -18.86
C MET A 1 8.79 -8.94 -19.06
N ALA A 2 9.57 -8.82 -20.12
CA ALA A 2 10.46 -7.67 -20.38
C ALA A 2 9.74 -6.32 -20.47
N GLU A 3 8.59 -6.24 -21.11
CA GLU A 3 7.82 -5.00 -21.24
C GLU A 3 7.30 -4.48 -19.89
N LYS A 4 6.83 -5.39 -19.03
CA LYS A 4 6.41 -5.03 -17.66
C LYS A 4 7.58 -4.53 -16.82
N LYS A 5 8.77 -5.11 -16.95
CA LYS A 5 9.99 -4.65 -16.27
C LYS A 5 10.34 -3.23 -16.72
N LYS A 6 10.40 -2.95 -18.03
CA LYS A 6 10.65 -1.61 -18.58
C LYS A 6 9.66 -0.55 -18.08
N THR A 7 8.37 -0.91 -17.96
CA THR A 7 7.33 0.00 -17.44
C THR A 7 7.59 0.35 -15.97
N ILE A 8 7.98 -0.63 -15.15
CA ILE A 8 8.31 -0.40 -13.73
C ILE A 8 9.59 0.42 -13.58
N GLU A 9 10.63 0.12 -14.37
CA GLU A 9 11.88 0.89 -14.39
C GLU A 9 11.63 2.37 -14.75
N LYS A 10 10.82 2.63 -15.77
CA LYS A 10 10.43 4.00 -16.15
C LYS A 10 9.72 4.70 -15.00
N PHE A 11 8.72 4.06 -14.39
CA PHE A 11 8.00 4.59 -13.25
C PHE A 11 8.94 4.93 -12.09
N VAL A 12 9.84 4.02 -11.72
CA VAL A 12 10.80 4.23 -10.61
C VAL A 12 11.75 5.39 -10.91
N LYS A 13 12.27 5.50 -12.14
CA LYS A 13 13.12 6.64 -12.54
C LYS A 13 12.40 7.97 -12.43
N GLU A 14 11.13 8.03 -12.84
CA GLU A 14 10.30 9.24 -12.70
C GLU A 14 10.06 9.56 -11.22
N GLN A 15 9.80 8.53 -10.42
CA GLN A 15 9.56 8.67 -8.99
C GLN A 15 10.80 9.19 -8.24
N ILE A 16 11.98 8.65 -8.52
CA ILE A 16 13.24 9.09 -7.90
C ILE A 16 13.52 10.55 -8.22
N LYS A 17 13.36 10.98 -9.48
CA LYS A 17 13.49 12.40 -9.83
C LYS A 17 12.55 13.30 -9.04
N LYS A 18 11.31 12.84 -8.80
CA LYS A 18 10.34 13.57 -7.98
C LYS A 18 10.83 13.70 -6.53
N TRP A 19 11.33 12.62 -5.95
CA TRP A 19 11.85 12.58 -4.58
C TRP A 19 13.10 13.47 -4.44
N GLU A 20 14.07 13.37 -5.34
CA GLU A 20 15.27 14.25 -5.38
C GLU A 20 14.86 15.73 -5.46
N GLY A 21 13.90 16.06 -6.32
CA GLY A 21 13.37 17.42 -6.44
C GLY A 21 12.70 17.96 -5.17
N MET A 22 12.10 17.08 -4.36
CA MET A 22 11.53 17.45 -3.05
C MET A 22 12.63 17.76 -2.01
N TYR A 23 13.77 17.07 -2.05
CA TYR A 23 14.89 17.31 -1.14
C TYR A 23 15.70 18.56 -1.49
N LEU A 24 15.80 18.91 -2.77
CA LEU A 24 16.52 20.10 -3.25
C LEU A 24 15.77 21.40 -2.94
N LYS A 25 14.46 21.37 -2.83
CA LYS A 25 13.67 22.50 -2.34
C LYS A 25 13.79 22.55 -0.82
N LYS A 26 14.74 23.37 -0.30
CA LYS A 26 14.79 23.67 1.14
C LYS A 26 13.38 24.06 1.59
N PRO A 27 12.80 23.38 2.59
CA PRO A 27 11.49 23.77 3.09
C PRO A 27 11.66 25.08 3.86
N GLU A 28 11.13 26.18 3.33
CA GLU A 28 10.96 27.44 4.08
C GLU A 28 10.00 27.28 5.27
N LYS A 29 9.23 26.23 5.30
CA LYS A 29 8.50 25.69 6.45
C LYS A 29 8.53 24.18 6.33
N ALA A 30 8.78 23.46 7.43
CA ALA A 30 8.64 22.01 7.48
C ALA A 30 7.22 21.65 6.98
N GLN A 31 7.11 21.28 5.71
CA GLN A 31 5.84 20.74 5.22
C GLN A 31 5.59 19.48 6.04
N THR A 32 4.57 19.51 6.86
CA THR A 32 4.13 18.33 7.63
C THR A 32 3.91 17.22 6.63
N ARG A 33 4.79 16.21 6.64
CA ARG A 33 4.64 15.06 5.75
C ARG A 33 3.38 14.34 6.17
N LEU A 34 2.45 14.21 5.24
CA LEU A 34 1.26 13.42 5.48
C LEU A 34 1.64 11.93 5.60
N PRO A 35 0.98 11.17 6.48
CA PRO A 35 1.18 9.73 6.58
C PRO A 35 0.91 9.03 5.25
N VAL A 36 1.58 7.90 5.03
CA VAL A 36 1.29 7.06 3.88
C VAL A 36 -0.08 6.41 4.04
N VAL A 37 -0.93 6.51 3.03
CA VAL A 37 -2.21 5.80 3.03
C VAL A 37 -1.99 4.36 2.56
N THR A 38 -2.21 3.38 3.44
CA THR A 38 -2.16 1.97 3.08
C THR A 38 -3.55 1.42 2.85
N VAL A 39 -3.74 0.75 1.71
CA VAL A 39 -5.06 0.25 1.29
C VAL A 39 -5.08 -1.26 1.22
N SER A 40 -5.75 -1.89 2.18
CA SER A 40 -6.13 -3.30 2.13
C SER A 40 -7.53 -3.41 1.55
N SER A 41 -7.79 -4.35 0.65
CA SER A 41 -9.12 -4.47 0.03
C SER A 41 -9.52 -5.89 -0.26
N GLU A 42 -10.81 -6.18 -0.19
CA GLU A 42 -11.36 -7.43 -0.68
C GLU A 42 -11.32 -7.48 -2.22
N PRO A 43 -11.10 -8.66 -2.83
CA PRO A 43 -11.15 -8.77 -4.29
C PRO A 43 -12.53 -8.36 -4.82
N GLY A 44 -12.55 -7.41 -5.75
CA GLY A 44 -13.81 -6.92 -6.33
C GLY A 44 -14.51 -5.79 -5.56
N SER A 45 -14.00 -5.36 -4.39
CA SER A 45 -14.60 -4.28 -3.59
C SER A 45 -14.37 -2.86 -4.15
N GLY A 46 -13.65 -2.69 -5.24
CA GLY A 46 -13.35 -1.33 -5.74
C GLY A 46 -12.20 -0.61 -5.02
N GLY A 47 -11.52 -1.25 -4.06
CA GLY A 47 -10.45 -0.62 -3.27
C GLY A 47 -9.31 -0.03 -4.10
N THR A 48 -9.03 -0.57 -5.29
CA THR A 48 -8.07 0.02 -6.22
C THR A 48 -8.53 1.38 -6.74
N ALA A 49 -9.82 1.52 -7.07
CA ALA A 49 -10.39 2.78 -7.53
C ALA A 49 -10.45 3.82 -6.40
N VAL A 50 -10.81 3.41 -5.18
CA VAL A 50 -10.73 4.28 -3.98
C VAL A 50 -9.31 4.78 -3.78
N ALA A 51 -8.31 3.90 -3.84
CA ALA A 51 -6.89 4.26 -3.68
C ALA A 51 -6.41 5.25 -4.75
N GLN A 52 -6.82 5.05 -6.01
CA GLN A 52 -6.48 5.96 -7.11
C GLN A 52 -7.12 7.34 -6.92
N GLU A 53 -8.38 7.39 -6.47
CA GLU A 53 -9.06 8.65 -6.22
C GLU A 53 -8.44 9.42 -5.05
N ILE A 54 -8.02 8.71 -3.98
CA ILE A 54 -7.26 9.31 -2.87
C ILE A 54 -5.94 9.89 -3.38
N ALA A 55 -5.16 9.10 -4.10
CA ALA A 55 -3.86 9.52 -4.63
C ALA A 55 -4.00 10.77 -5.52
N LYS A 56 -5.00 10.78 -6.40
CA LYS A 56 -5.30 11.92 -7.28
C LYS A 56 -5.66 13.19 -6.51
N ARG A 57 -6.52 13.10 -5.49
CA ARG A 57 -6.98 14.27 -4.72
C ARG A 57 -5.93 14.85 -3.80
N LEU A 58 -5.03 14.01 -3.27
CA LEU A 58 -3.95 14.43 -2.40
C LEU A 58 -2.65 14.74 -3.15
N ASP A 59 -2.60 14.55 -4.47
CA ASP A 59 -1.37 14.57 -5.28
C ASP A 59 -0.29 13.64 -4.72
N PHE A 60 -0.73 12.44 -4.26
CA PHE A 60 0.13 11.41 -3.72
C PHE A 60 0.61 10.45 -4.80
N ASP A 61 1.79 9.89 -4.59
CA ASP A 61 2.34 8.82 -5.42
C ASP A 61 1.53 7.54 -5.25
N TYR A 62 1.21 6.87 -6.36
CA TYR A 62 0.35 5.69 -6.35
C TYR A 62 1.13 4.40 -6.61
N PHE A 63 1.30 3.59 -5.58
CA PHE A 63 1.98 2.30 -5.63
C PHE A 63 0.99 1.15 -5.57
N HIS A 64 0.53 0.68 -6.73
CA HIS A 64 -0.30 -0.52 -6.77
C HIS A 64 0.53 -1.79 -6.58
N ARG A 65 -0.15 -2.88 -6.18
CA ARG A 65 0.47 -4.18 -5.90
C ARG A 65 1.52 -4.61 -6.94
N GLY A 66 1.25 -4.41 -8.23
CA GLY A 66 2.14 -4.88 -9.29
C GLY A 66 3.44 -4.08 -9.38
N ILE A 67 3.43 -2.79 -8.99
CA ILE A 67 4.63 -1.95 -8.90
C ILE A 67 5.47 -2.40 -7.72
N VAL A 68 4.89 -2.45 -6.52
CA VAL A 68 5.60 -2.87 -5.30
C VAL A 68 6.23 -4.26 -5.46
N GLU A 69 5.47 -5.22 -6.01
CA GLU A 69 5.96 -6.57 -6.29
C GLU A 69 7.11 -6.57 -7.31
N GLY A 70 6.99 -5.77 -8.37
CA GLY A 70 8.01 -5.68 -9.40
C GLY A 70 9.31 -5.06 -8.89
N ILE A 71 9.24 -4.05 -8.02
CA ILE A 71 10.42 -3.47 -7.36
C ILE A 71 11.06 -4.52 -6.44
N ALA A 72 10.29 -5.16 -5.57
CA ALA A 72 10.81 -6.13 -4.61
C ALA A 72 11.46 -7.36 -5.27
N THR A 73 10.99 -7.78 -6.44
CA THR A 73 11.50 -8.96 -7.15
C THR A 73 12.68 -8.69 -8.09
N SER A 74 12.96 -7.43 -8.43
CA SER A 74 14.09 -7.04 -9.29
C SER A 74 15.21 -6.44 -8.44
N ALA A 75 16.37 -7.11 -8.38
CA ALA A 75 17.51 -6.62 -7.60
C ALA A 75 17.97 -5.22 -8.05
N GLU A 76 18.05 -4.98 -9.35
CA GLU A 76 18.47 -3.72 -9.94
C GLU A 76 17.49 -2.57 -9.61
N ILE A 77 16.17 -2.78 -9.79
CA ILE A 77 15.17 -1.76 -9.50
C ILE A 77 15.08 -1.52 -7.99
N ARG A 78 15.23 -2.55 -7.18
CA ARG A 78 15.20 -2.47 -5.73
C ARG A 78 16.36 -1.66 -5.18
N SER A 79 17.61 -1.94 -5.62
CA SER A 79 18.76 -1.15 -5.20
C SER A 79 18.57 0.32 -5.53
N THR A 80 18.12 0.64 -6.74
CA THR A 80 17.83 2.02 -7.16
C THR A 80 16.82 2.73 -6.23
N VAL A 81 15.79 2.02 -5.75
CA VAL A 81 14.82 2.58 -4.79
C VAL A 81 15.44 2.75 -3.41
N ILE A 82 16.20 1.77 -2.92
CA ILE A 82 16.85 1.84 -1.62
C ILE A 82 17.90 2.95 -1.59
N ASP A 83 18.69 3.08 -2.65
CA ASP A 83 19.76 4.09 -2.79
C ASP A 83 19.21 5.54 -2.90
N SER A 84 17.89 5.69 -3.12
CA SER A 84 17.23 7.00 -3.14
C SER A 84 17.03 7.63 -1.76
N ILE A 85 17.40 6.95 -0.69
CA ILE A 85 17.25 7.42 0.69
C ILE A 85 18.61 7.56 1.37
N GLU A 86 18.73 8.53 2.27
CA GLU A 86 19.94 8.73 3.07
C GLU A 86 20.23 7.53 3.99
N LYS A 87 21.52 7.25 4.23
CA LYS A 87 21.96 6.08 5.00
C LYS A 87 21.39 6.04 6.42
N GLU A 88 21.28 7.19 7.08
CA GLU A 88 20.72 7.31 8.43
C GLU A 88 19.24 6.90 8.47
N ARG A 89 18.48 7.26 7.43
CA ARG A 89 17.07 6.87 7.31
C ARG A 89 16.93 5.39 6.94
N LEU A 90 17.85 4.87 6.13
CA LEU A 90 17.87 3.45 5.79
C LEU A 90 18.14 2.60 7.04
N SER A 91 19.12 2.97 7.87
CA SER A 91 19.37 2.30 9.14
C SER A 91 18.14 2.26 10.03
N GLY A 92 17.40 3.37 10.16
CA GLY A 92 16.15 3.39 10.91
C GLY A 92 15.06 2.45 10.36
N ILE A 93 15.01 2.25 9.02
CA ILE A 93 14.12 1.26 8.39
C ILE A 93 14.57 -0.16 8.76
N GLU A 94 15.86 -0.45 8.67
CA GLU A 94 16.42 -1.76 8.98
C GLU A 94 16.21 -2.12 10.47
N ASP A 95 16.42 -1.19 11.39
CA ASP A 95 16.17 -1.37 12.82
C ASP A 95 14.69 -1.63 13.10
N PHE A 96 13.80 -0.88 12.46
CA PHE A 96 12.36 -1.11 12.60
C PHE A 96 11.95 -2.48 12.02
N ILE A 97 12.48 -2.88 10.87
CA ILE A 97 12.24 -4.21 10.29
C ILE A 97 12.74 -5.31 11.25
N ALA A 98 13.91 -5.13 11.83
CA ALA A 98 14.45 -6.09 12.80
C ALA A 98 13.54 -6.23 14.03
N SER A 99 12.99 -5.13 14.55
CA SER A 99 12.02 -5.17 15.64
C SER A 99 10.71 -5.85 15.21
N LEU A 100 10.19 -5.52 14.04
CA LEU A 100 8.96 -6.12 13.50
C LEU A 100 9.09 -7.65 13.36
N VAL A 101 10.22 -8.11 12.86
CA VAL A 101 10.55 -9.54 12.69
C VAL A 101 10.59 -10.24 14.04
N ARG A 102 11.29 -9.66 15.01
CA ARG A 102 11.42 -10.21 16.36
C ARG A 102 10.09 -10.21 17.11
N ASP A 103 9.40 -9.08 17.14
CA ASP A 103 8.24 -8.89 17.99
C ASP A 103 7.01 -9.68 17.50
N ASN A 104 6.92 -9.93 16.20
CA ASN A 104 5.85 -10.74 15.61
C ASN A 104 6.26 -12.19 15.32
N TYR A 105 7.44 -12.64 15.73
CA TYR A 105 7.97 -13.98 15.46
C TYR A 105 7.92 -14.33 13.96
N ILE A 106 8.27 -13.39 13.11
CA ILE A 106 8.27 -13.56 11.66
C ILE A 106 9.61 -14.19 11.25
N TYR A 107 9.56 -15.17 10.35
CA TYR A 107 10.74 -15.73 9.68
C TYR A 107 10.66 -15.36 8.18
N PRO A 108 11.16 -14.17 7.80
CA PRO A 108 11.03 -13.71 6.44
C PRO A 108 11.91 -14.55 5.52
N GLY A 109 11.35 -15.05 4.42
CA GLY A 109 12.14 -15.48 3.28
C GLY A 109 12.59 -14.27 2.47
N ILE A 110 13.54 -14.47 1.56
CA ILE A 110 14.17 -13.43 0.72
C ILE A 110 13.17 -12.44 0.11
N TYR A 111 12.03 -12.93 -0.36
CA TYR A 111 11.00 -12.07 -0.93
C TYR A 111 10.38 -11.11 0.09
N LEU A 112 10.11 -11.59 1.30
CA LEU A 112 9.50 -10.75 2.34
C LEU A 112 10.49 -9.70 2.84
N GLU A 113 11.76 -10.04 3.01
CA GLU A 113 12.82 -9.07 3.35
C GLU A 113 12.89 -7.93 2.34
N HIS A 114 12.92 -8.28 1.04
CA HIS A 114 12.90 -7.28 -0.02
C HIS A 114 11.65 -6.41 -0.01
N LEU A 115 10.50 -7.02 0.29
CA LEU A 115 9.22 -6.31 0.38
C LEU A 115 9.22 -5.32 1.56
N LEU A 116 9.73 -5.72 2.71
CA LEU A 116 9.86 -4.89 3.90
C LEU A 116 10.71 -3.64 3.61
N LEU A 117 11.89 -3.82 3.02
CA LEU A 117 12.78 -2.73 2.64
C LEU A 117 12.13 -1.78 1.63
N VAL A 118 11.53 -2.29 0.57
CA VAL A 118 10.88 -1.46 -0.47
C VAL A 118 9.73 -0.64 0.10
N VAL A 119 8.85 -1.26 0.88
CA VAL A 119 7.70 -0.55 1.46
C VAL A 119 8.17 0.45 2.52
N GLY A 120 9.14 0.09 3.35
CA GLY A 120 9.76 1.00 4.32
C GLY A 120 10.38 2.23 3.64
N THR A 121 11.15 2.03 2.56
CA THR A 121 11.75 3.12 1.79
C THR A 121 10.67 4.04 1.19
N ILE A 122 9.63 3.49 0.55
CA ILE A 122 8.50 4.29 0.06
C ILE A 122 7.83 5.05 1.22
N GLY A 123 7.67 4.41 2.37
CA GLY A 123 7.11 5.03 3.57
C GLY A 123 7.89 6.26 4.02
N LYS A 124 9.21 6.16 4.04
CA LYS A 124 10.10 7.28 4.44
C LYS A 124 10.10 8.45 3.47
N HIS A 125 9.78 8.23 2.20
CA HIS A 125 9.54 9.34 1.27
C HIS A 125 8.21 10.05 1.55
N GLY A 126 7.20 9.33 2.08
CA GLY A 126 5.88 9.88 2.41
C GLY A 126 5.03 10.20 1.18
N ASN A 127 3.91 10.89 1.38
CA ASN A 127 2.98 11.34 0.31
C ASN A 127 2.65 10.24 -0.70
N ALA A 128 2.34 9.04 -0.22
CA ALA A 128 2.10 7.87 -1.05
C ALA A 128 0.82 7.13 -0.67
N VAL A 129 0.22 6.48 -1.65
CA VAL A 129 -0.85 5.50 -1.47
C VAL A 129 -0.32 4.13 -1.89
N ILE A 130 -0.22 3.19 -0.94
CA ILE A 130 0.28 1.84 -1.20
C ILE A 130 -0.87 0.83 -1.13
N VAL A 131 -1.08 0.05 -2.20
CA VAL A 131 -2.17 -0.92 -2.28
C VAL A 131 -1.69 -2.35 -2.07
N GLY A 132 -2.14 -2.95 -0.97
CA GLY A 132 -1.90 -4.36 -0.64
C GLY A 132 -0.51 -4.66 -0.13
N ARG A 133 -0.04 -5.89 -0.32
CA ARG A 133 1.27 -6.41 0.12
C ARG A 133 1.55 -6.28 1.61
N GLY A 134 0.50 -6.10 2.42
CA GLY A 134 0.67 -5.98 3.86
C GLY A 134 1.32 -4.67 4.30
N ALA A 135 1.28 -3.62 3.48
CA ALA A 135 1.92 -2.34 3.78
C ALA A 135 1.48 -1.77 5.15
N ASN A 136 0.23 -2.01 5.54
CA ASN A 136 -0.29 -1.64 6.86
C ASN A 136 0.33 -2.45 8.02
N PHE A 137 1.02 -3.55 7.77
CA PHE A 137 1.76 -4.32 8.77
C PHE A 137 3.27 -4.03 8.72
N ILE A 138 3.74 -3.35 7.67
CA ILE A 138 5.15 -3.04 7.44
C ILE A 138 5.51 -1.65 7.96
N LEU A 139 4.65 -0.66 7.73
CA LEU A 139 4.93 0.71 8.16
C LEU A 139 4.58 0.93 9.63
N PRO A 140 5.34 1.77 10.38
CA PRO A 140 5.00 2.18 11.73
C PRO A 140 3.59 2.80 11.81
N PRO A 141 2.85 2.61 12.91
CA PRO A 141 1.50 3.17 13.07
C PRO A 141 1.41 4.68 12.91
N ASP A 142 2.41 5.42 13.38
CA ASP A 142 2.54 6.87 13.32
C ASP A 142 2.92 7.41 11.93
N GLU A 143 3.45 6.56 11.05
CA GLU A 143 3.84 6.93 9.68
C GLU A 143 2.79 6.56 8.63
N ARG A 144 1.69 5.92 9.01
CA ARG A 144 0.66 5.43 8.08
C ARG A 144 -0.75 5.79 8.50
N PHE A 145 -1.64 5.88 7.53
CA PHE A 145 -3.09 5.81 7.70
C PHE A 145 -3.62 4.58 6.95
N SER A 146 -4.12 3.62 7.70
CA SER A 146 -4.46 2.29 7.17
C SER A 146 -5.95 2.15 6.95
N ILE A 147 -6.35 1.85 5.71
CA ILE A 147 -7.75 1.61 5.38
C ILE A 147 -8.01 0.19 4.88
N ARG A 148 -9.20 -0.30 5.20
CA ARG A 148 -9.72 -1.53 4.61
C ARG A 148 -11.00 -1.26 3.83
N VAL A 149 -11.00 -1.67 2.57
CA VAL A 149 -12.16 -1.54 1.67
C VAL A 149 -12.82 -2.90 1.50
N ILE A 150 -14.08 -2.99 1.92
CA ILE A 150 -14.90 -4.20 1.87
C ILE A 150 -16.12 -3.98 1.00
N ALA A 151 -16.76 -5.08 0.57
CA ALA A 151 -18.08 -5.06 -0.07
C ALA A 151 -18.77 -6.43 0.05
N PRO A 152 -20.11 -6.50 -0.04
CA PRO A 152 -20.83 -7.76 -0.10
C PRO A 152 -20.31 -8.68 -1.22
N LEU A 153 -20.26 -9.99 -0.95
CA LEU A 153 -19.68 -10.97 -1.88
C LEU A 153 -20.30 -10.89 -3.27
N GLU A 154 -21.62 -10.79 -3.34
CA GLU A 154 -22.33 -10.74 -4.64
C GLU A 154 -21.91 -9.54 -5.47
N LEU A 155 -21.81 -8.36 -4.89
CA LEU A 155 -21.31 -7.17 -5.58
C LEU A 155 -19.85 -7.35 -6.05
N ARG A 156 -19.01 -7.96 -5.22
CA ARG A 156 -17.62 -8.25 -5.60
C ARG A 156 -17.53 -9.22 -6.77
N VAL A 157 -18.40 -10.22 -6.82
CA VAL A 157 -18.51 -11.19 -7.92
C VAL A 157 -18.95 -10.48 -9.21
N GLN A 158 -20.01 -9.67 -9.15
CA GLN A 158 -20.50 -8.88 -10.30
C GLN A 158 -19.42 -7.96 -10.85
N ASN A 159 -18.70 -7.24 -9.98
CA ASN A 159 -17.61 -6.38 -10.37
C ASN A 159 -16.49 -7.15 -11.10
N VAL A 160 -16.08 -8.31 -10.55
CA VAL A 160 -15.03 -9.14 -11.15
C VAL A 160 -15.50 -9.75 -12.48
N ALA A 161 -16.76 -10.18 -12.57
CA ALA A 161 -17.35 -10.69 -13.80
C ALA A 161 -17.32 -9.62 -14.92
N LYS A 162 -17.76 -8.41 -14.61
CA LYS A 162 -17.77 -7.26 -15.51
C LYS A 162 -16.35 -6.87 -15.97
N TRP A 163 -15.42 -6.70 -15.05
CA TRP A 163 -14.06 -6.25 -15.38
C TRP A 163 -13.26 -7.27 -16.17
N HIS A 164 -13.46 -8.56 -15.90
CA HIS A 164 -12.72 -9.62 -16.60
C HIS A 164 -13.52 -10.24 -17.75
N LYS A 165 -14.75 -9.79 -17.99
CA LYS A 165 -15.65 -10.33 -19.03
C LYS A 165 -15.78 -11.86 -18.94
N VAL A 166 -16.07 -12.35 -17.73
CA VAL A 166 -16.23 -13.79 -17.44
C VAL A 166 -17.59 -14.06 -16.79
N PRO A 167 -18.15 -15.28 -16.90
CA PRO A 167 -19.36 -15.66 -16.17
C PRO A 167 -19.22 -15.48 -14.67
N GLU A 168 -20.31 -15.16 -13.95
CA GLU A 168 -20.33 -14.92 -12.52
C GLU A 168 -19.77 -16.10 -11.71
N GLU A 169 -20.08 -17.33 -12.11
CA GLU A 169 -19.56 -18.53 -11.46
C GLU A 169 -18.02 -18.54 -11.46
N LYS A 170 -17.40 -18.25 -12.59
CA LYS A 170 -15.95 -18.14 -12.72
C LYS A 170 -15.39 -16.94 -11.96
N ALA A 171 -16.13 -15.85 -11.90
CA ALA A 171 -15.77 -14.67 -11.10
C ALA A 171 -15.81 -14.99 -9.60
N ARG A 172 -16.82 -15.72 -9.12
CA ARG A 172 -16.97 -16.18 -7.72
C ARG A 172 -15.78 -17.02 -7.28
N GLN A 173 -15.41 -18.00 -8.09
CA GLN A 173 -14.21 -18.82 -7.82
C GLN A 173 -12.94 -17.97 -7.71
N ARG A 174 -12.76 -17.00 -8.62
CA ARG A 174 -11.61 -16.07 -8.59
C ARG A 174 -11.60 -15.18 -7.35
N VAL A 175 -12.77 -14.66 -6.93
CA VAL A 175 -12.91 -13.83 -5.72
C VAL A 175 -12.48 -14.63 -4.49
N ILE A 176 -13.08 -15.81 -4.30
CA ILE A 176 -12.80 -16.68 -3.15
C ILE A 176 -11.32 -17.10 -3.12
N GLN A 177 -10.77 -17.54 -4.25
CA GLN A 177 -9.37 -17.95 -4.33
C GLN A 177 -8.40 -16.79 -4.02
N ARG A 178 -8.66 -15.59 -4.56
CA ARG A 178 -7.82 -14.42 -4.30
C ARG A 178 -7.91 -13.97 -2.84
N GLU A 179 -9.10 -14.04 -2.26
CA GLU A 179 -9.30 -13.71 -0.85
C GLU A 179 -8.55 -14.68 0.06
N SER A 180 -8.67 -15.98 -0.17
CA SER A 180 -7.93 -17.02 0.56
C SER A 180 -6.41 -16.81 0.49
N LYS A 181 -5.87 -16.55 -0.71
CA LYS A 181 -4.45 -16.25 -0.89
C LYS A 181 -3.99 -14.99 -0.14
N ARG A 182 -4.83 -13.94 -0.08
CA ARG A 182 -4.50 -12.71 0.68
C ARG A 182 -4.50 -12.96 2.19
N ARG A 183 -5.49 -13.72 2.69
CA ARG A 183 -5.55 -14.12 4.11
C ARG A 183 -4.34 -14.97 4.50
N ALA A 184 -4.00 -15.97 3.68
CA ALA A 184 -2.84 -16.82 3.91
C ALA A 184 -1.54 -16.01 3.93
N PHE A 185 -1.35 -15.11 2.96
CA PHE A 185 -0.18 -14.24 2.89
C PHE A 185 -0.03 -13.39 4.16
N VAL A 186 -1.08 -12.70 4.61
CA VAL A 186 -1.01 -11.85 5.80
C VAL A 186 -0.74 -12.68 7.05
N ARG A 187 -1.43 -13.82 7.20
CA ARG A 187 -1.20 -14.71 8.34
C ARG A 187 0.22 -15.26 8.39
N GLN A 188 0.76 -15.69 7.25
CA GLN A 188 2.09 -16.29 7.18
C GLN A 188 3.21 -15.24 7.28
N SER A 189 3.01 -14.05 6.71
CA SER A 189 4.04 -13.01 6.66
C SER A 189 4.05 -12.11 7.89
N PHE A 190 2.92 -11.95 8.60
CA PHE A 190 2.80 -10.95 9.67
C PHE A 190 2.12 -11.49 10.93
N ASN A 191 1.83 -12.80 10.98
CA ASN A 191 1.11 -13.43 12.09
C ASN A 191 -0.17 -12.70 12.48
N ALA A 192 -0.88 -12.13 11.50
CA ALA A 192 -2.03 -11.26 11.69
C ALA A 192 -3.27 -11.72 10.90
N SER A 193 -4.44 -11.27 11.32
CA SER A 193 -5.68 -11.46 10.57
C SER A 193 -5.98 -10.25 9.69
N ILE A 194 -6.06 -10.45 8.38
CA ILE A 194 -6.43 -9.39 7.43
C ILE A 194 -7.87 -8.89 7.63
N THR A 195 -8.71 -9.63 8.34
CA THR A 195 -10.12 -9.27 8.59
C THR A 195 -10.34 -8.62 9.94
N ASP A 196 -9.33 -8.57 10.79
CA ASP A 196 -9.41 -7.89 12.08
C ASP A 196 -9.45 -6.37 11.87
N PRO A 197 -10.54 -5.69 12.28
CA PRO A 197 -10.69 -4.25 12.11
C PRO A 197 -9.68 -3.43 12.91
N HIS A 198 -9.12 -3.95 14.00
CA HIS A 198 -8.11 -3.27 14.81
C HIS A 198 -6.78 -3.02 14.06
N ASN A 199 -6.58 -3.69 12.92
CA ASN A 199 -5.42 -3.45 12.05
C ASN A 199 -5.59 -2.25 11.11
N TYR A 200 -6.69 -1.48 11.22
CA TYR A 200 -7.04 -0.41 10.30
C TYR A 200 -7.61 0.79 11.06
N ASP A 201 -7.25 1.99 10.60
CA ASP A 201 -7.80 3.24 11.13
C ASP A 201 -9.21 3.48 10.62
N LEU A 202 -9.54 2.96 9.41
CA LEU A 202 -10.86 3.10 8.81
C LEU A 202 -11.25 1.86 7.98
N VAL A 203 -12.48 1.39 8.16
CA VAL A 203 -13.08 0.33 7.33
C VAL A 203 -14.23 0.91 6.53
N ILE A 204 -14.15 0.82 5.19
CA ILE A 204 -15.16 1.37 4.27
C ILE A 204 -15.85 0.26 3.49
N ASN A 205 -17.19 0.32 3.46
CA ASN A 205 -18.01 -0.59 2.69
C ASN A 205 -18.54 0.08 1.40
N THR A 206 -17.90 -0.25 0.28
CA THR A 206 -18.28 0.25 -1.06
C THR A 206 -19.56 -0.38 -1.62
N GLY A 207 -20.14 -1.33 -0.92
CA GLY A 207 -21.52 -1.77 -1.17
C GLY A 207 -22.57 -0.75 -0.71
N ARG A 208 -22.14 0.24 0.12
CA ARG A 208 -22.99 1.30 0.64
C ARG A 208 -22.56 2.70 0.23
N MET A 209 -21.31 2.85 -0.19
CA MET A 209 -20.72 4.14 -0.54
C MET A 209 -20.14 4.10 -1.96
N LYS A 210 -20.30 5.19 -2.69
CA LYS A 210 -19.64 5.39 -3.99
C LYS A 210 -18.13 5.53 -3.79
N ILE A 211 -17.35 5.29 -4.84
CA ILE A 211 -15.89 5.39 -4.81
C ILE A 211 -15.44 6.79 -4.38
N GLU A 212 -16.05 7.83 -4.97
CA GLU A 212 -15.71 9.23 -4.69
C GLU A 212 -15.99 9.62 -3.23
N SER A 213 -17.16 9.22 -2.71
CA SER A 213 -17.55 9.46 -1.30
C SER A 213 -16.66 8.66 -0.34
N SER A 214 -16.25 7.45 -0.73
CA SER A 214 -15.32 6.62 0.03
C SER A 214 -13.95 7.30 0.14
N ALA A 215 -13.43 7.83 -0.96
CA ALA A 215 -12.16 8.56 -0.98
C ALA A 215 -12.23 9.84 -0.13
N GLU A 216 -13.31 10.59 -0.23
CA GLU A 216 -13.55 11.80 0.56
C GLU A 216 -13.58 11.51 2.06
N SER A 217 -14.28 10.44 2.48
CA SER A 217 -14.31 10.01 3.88
C SER A 217 -12.93 9.64 4.41
N VAL A 218 -12.11 8.96 3.59
CA VAL A 218 -10.72 8.65 3.95
C VAL A 218 -9.90 9.92 4.14
N ILE A 219 -9.98 10.85 3.20
CA ILE A 219 -9.25 12.11 3.25
C ILE A 219 -9.68 12.93 4.47
N GLY A 220 -10.99 13.03 4.73
CA GLY A 220 -11.52 13.71 5.90
C GLY A 220 -11.03 13.12 7.22
N ALA A 221 -11.03 11.78 7.33
CA ALA A 221 -10.54 11.09 8.53
C ALA A 221 -9.01 11.25 8.71
N LEU A 222 -8.24 11.15 7.61
CA LEU A 222 -6.79 11.40 7.61
C LEU A 222 -6.48 12.81 8.14
N MET A 223 -7.13 13.84 7.59
CA MET A 223 -6.89 15.23 7.98
C MET A 223 -7.34 15.52 9.41
N ALA A 224 -8.44 14.92 9.88
CA ALA A 224 -8.90 15.05 11.26
C ALA A 224 -7.96 14.35 12.26
N GLY A 225 -7.30 13.25 11.86
CA GLY A 225 -6.30 12.57 12.68
C GLY A 225 -5.05 13.44 12.92
N LEU A 226 -4.61 14.18 11.91
CA LEU A 226 -3.46 15.08 12.00
C LEU A 226 -3.68 16.32 12.89
N GLY A 227 -4.93 16.70 13.14
CA GLY A 227 -5.28 17.83 14.01
C GLY A 227 -5.30 17.49 15.51
N LYS A 228 -5.01 16.26 15.91
CA LYS A 228 -5.02 15.86 17.33
C LYS A 228 -3.68 16.01 18.04
N ASP A 229 -2.61 16.33 17.32
CA ASP A 229 -1.25 16.51 17.84
C ASP A 229 -0.85 18.00 18.01
N THR A 230 -1.86 18.91 18.05
CA THR A 230 -1.67 20.34 18.33
C THR A 230 -2.39 20.73 19.66
#